data_8ffd93eb348dd7ab6c19db61cbd43ab0
#
_entry.id   8ffd93eb348dd7ab6c19db61cbd43ab0
#
_cell.length_a   1.000
_cell.length_b   1.000
_cell.length_c   1.000
_cell.angle_alpha   90.00
_cell.angle_beta   90.00
_cell.angle_gamma   90.00
#
_symmetry.space_group_name_H-M   'P 1'
#
loop_
_entity.id
_entity.type
_entity.pdbx_description
1 polymer ?
#
loop_
_entity_poly.entity_id
_entity_poly.type
_entity_poly.pdbx_seq_one_letter_code
_entity_poly.pdbx_strand_id
1 'polypeptide(L)'
;MNNNPLKSKEIFLYGILGIPIAFLGFPLYIYLPSFYVEHIGLSIGVVGFILLIARLIDMIADPFIGRFCDIYSSKFNVIFISSFFLLFGLFFLIKPIFYSSIWLFFFSILTYISYSFVLIPYLSLNSILSKNEKDNTKLSFSREIFIIIGVLIALLMPYIFLVSSDSKKSLELLLYTILIISPIFVLIFYFKLKHLEIKNENIIHKDFFLSLKNFFKNFPHHKKLFFAFLLNNLANALPATLFLFFVKYVLNLEDKTGLFLIIYFLSAIITFPFWIKLSNKISKSSTWILSISQSSMWRIPI
;
A
#
# COMPACT_ATOMS: atom_id res chain seq x y z
N MET A 1 -5.68 23.31 -22.88
CA MET A 1 -4.95 22.33 -22.04
C MET A 1 -3.54 22.18 -22.60
N ASN A 2 -2.52 22.43 -21.81
CA ASN A 2 -1.13 22.25 -22.24
C ASN A 2 -0.85 20.76 -22.46
N ASN A 3 -0.74 20.32 -23.70
CA ASN A 3 -0.51 18.92 -24.10
C ASN A 3 0.95 18.45 -23.92
N ASN A 4 1.78 19.24 -23.23
CA ASN A 4 3.16 18.84 -23.01
C ASN A 4 3.22 17.63 -22.07
N PRO A 5 3.99 16.59 -22.41
CA PRO A 5 4.15 15.42 -21.56
C PRO A 5 4.70 15.81 -20.18
N LEU A 6 4.42 14.99 -19.17
CA LEU A 6 4.97 15.21 -17.83
C LEU A 6 6.51 15.17 -17.85
N LYS A 7 7.11 16.09 -17.12
CA LYS A 7 8.58 16.11 -16.98
C LYS A 7 9.05 14.93 -16.13
N SER A 8 10.18 14.36 -16.45
CA SER A 8 10.78 13.24 -15.69
C SER A 8 10.91 13.56 -14.19
N LYS A 9 11.16 14.83 -13.84
CA LYS A 9 11.20 15.29 -12.45
C LYS A 9 9.85 15.18 -11.74
N GLU A 10 8.74 15.46 -12.43
CA GLU A 10 7.38 15.36 -11.87
C GLU A 10 7.01 13.89 -11.64
N ILE A 11 7.39 13.01 -12.56
CA ILE A 11 7.20 11.56 -12.43
C ILE A 11 7.98 11.01 -11.23
N PHE A 12 9.24 11.43 -11.06
CA PHE A 12 10.08 11.08 -9.92
C PHE A 12 9.46 11.58 -8.60
N LEU A 13 9.06 12.85 -8.54
CA LEU A 13 8.46 13.45 -7.36
C LEU A 13 7.11 12.82 -6.99
N TYR A 14 6.34 12.35 -7.97
CA TYR A 14 5.14 11.56 -7.72
C TYR A 14 5.50 10.22 -7.07
N GLY A 15 6.46 9.50 -7.63
CA GLY A 15 6.84 8.16 -7.14
C GLY A 15 7.41 8.16 -5.73
N ILE A 16 8.19 9.17 -5.35
CA ILE A 16 8.94 9.20 -4.09
C ILE A 16 8.06 9.09 -2.84
N LEU A 17 6.78 9.49 -2.91
CA LEU A 17 5.81 9.30 -1.84
C LEU A 17 5.51 7.81 -1.59
N GLY A 18 5.80 6.93 -2.55
CA GLY A 18 5.71 5.49 -2.39
C GLY A 18 6.60 4.94 -1.27
N ILE A 19 7.75 5.58 -0.99
CA ILE A 19 8.66 5.15 0.08
C ILE A 19 7.99 5.17 1.46
N PRO A 20 7.48 6.32 1.99
CA PRO A 20 6.82 6.33 3.28
C PRO A 20 5.56 5.48 3.33
N ILE A 21 4.80 5.37 2.25
CA ILE A 21 3.62 4.50 2.17
C ILE A 21 4.03 3.03 2.37
N ALA A 22 5.14 2.60 1.76
CA ALA A 22 5.64 1.24 1.87
C ALA A 22 6.12 0.88 3.28
N PHE A 23 6.74 1.83 3.99
CA PHE A 23 7.16 1.64 5.38
C PHE A 23 6.02 1.29 6.31
N LEU A 24 4.80 1.71 5.99
CA LEU A 24 3.60 1.52 6.80
C LEU A 24 2.92 0.17 6.56
N GLY A 25 3.06 -0.37 5.35
CA GLY A 25 2.36 -1.58 4.97
C GLY A 25 2.96 -2.83 5.60
N PHE A 26 4.02 -3.32 5.01
CA PHE A 26 4.55 -4.64 5.27
C PHE A 26 5.20 -4.82 6.66
N PRO A 27 6.06 -3.90 7.16
CA PRO A 27 6.69 -4.07 8.48
C PRO A 27 5.71 -4.04 9.64
N LEU A 28 4.68 -3.19 9.58
CA LEU A 28 3.63 -3.17 10.59
C LEU A 28 2.88 -4.51 10.63
N TYR A 29 2.61 -5.07 9.46
CA TYR A 29 1.92 -6.35 9.36
C TYR A 29 2.69 -7.49 10.03
N ILE A 30 4.03 -7.45 9.97
CA ILE A 30 4.88 -8.50 10.55
C ILE A 30 5.10 -8.29 12.06
N TYR A 31 5.55 -7.10 12.45
CA TYR A 31 6.03 -6.88 13.82
C TYR A 31 4.93 -6.48 14.81
N LEU A 32 3.84 -5.86 14.35
CA LEU A 32 2.80 -5.35 15.23
C LEU A 32 2.09 -6.46 16.03
N PRO A 33 1.67 -7.60 15.43
CA PRO A 33 1.05 -8.69 16.18
C PRO A 33 1.97 -9.26 17.25
N SER A 34 3.23 -9.53 16.90
CA SER A 34 4.23 -10.07 17.84
C SER A 34 4.48 -9.09 18.99
N PHE A 35 4.58 -7.79 18.71
CA PHE A 35 4.75 -6.77 19.72
C PHE A 35 3.62 -6.77 20.77
N TYR A 36 2.37 -6.83 20.32
CA TYR A 36 1.22 -6.82 21.24
C TYR A 36 1.08 -8.14 22.04
N VAL A 37 1.52 -9.25 21.47
CA VAL A 37 1.53 -10.54 22.18
C VAL A 37 2.69 -10.61 23.18
N GLU A 38 3.92 -10.31 22.75
CA GLU A 38 5.14 -10.53 23.51
C GLU A 38 5.40 -9.44 24.56
N HIS A 39 5.11 -8.17 24.24
CA HIS A 39 5.45 -7.04 25.11
C HIS A 39 4.25 -6.42 25.83
N ILE A 40 3.04 -6.51 25.27
CA ILE A 40 1.83 -6.00 25.90
C ILE A 40 1.10 -7.12 26.68
N GLY A 41 1.32 -8.40 26.29
CA GLY A 41 0.75 -9.56 26.98
C GLY A 41 -0.68 -9.88 26.55
N LEU A 42 -1.15 -9.37 25.39
CA LEU A 42 -2.46 -9.76 24.87
C LEU A 42 -2.40 -11.15 24.24
N SER A 43 -3.49 -11.93 24.35
CA SER A 43 -3.55 -13.22 23.67
C SER A 43 -3.54 -13.06 22.15
N ILE A 44 -2.89 -13.98 21.45
CA ILE A 44 -2.76 -13.96 19.97
C ILE A 44 -4.13 -13.94 19.29
N GLY A 45 -5.13 -14.64 19.86
CA GLY A 45 -6.50 -14.64 19.34
C GLY A 45 -7.16 -13.27 19.42
N VAL A 46 -6.99 -12.54 20.53
CA VAL A 46 -7.52 -11.18 20.72
C VAL A 46 -6.84 -10.21 19.75
N VAL A 47 -5.51 -10.26 19.63
CA VAL A 47 -4.77 -9.41 18.71
C VAL A 47 -5.21 -9.66 17.27
N GLY A 48 -5.25 -10.93 16.83
CA GLY A 48 -5.68 -11.31 15.49
C GLY A 48 -7.13 -10.87 15.18
N PHE A 49 -8.05 -11.06 16.14
CA PHE A 49 -9.44 -10.65 15.99
C PHE A 49 -9.60 -9.13 15.85
N ILE A 50 -8.89 -8.36 16.69
CA ILE A 50 -8.92 -6.89 16.64
C ILE A 50 -8.40 -6.39 15.30
N LEU A 51 -7.25 -6.89 14.85
CA LEU A 51 -6.67 -6.48 13.57
C LEU A 51 -7.55 -6.88 12.38
N LEU A 52 -8.22 -8.04 12.44
CA LEU A 52 -9.19 -8.45 11.43
C LEU A 52 -10.39 -7.49 11.37
N ILE A 53 -10.99 -7.16 12.53
CA ILE A 53 -12.13 -6.22 12.56
C ILE A 53 -11.70 -4.84 12.06
N ALA A 54 -10.54 -4.34 12.48
CA ALA A 54 -10.02 -3.07 12.01
C ALA A 54 -9.84 -3.04 10.48
N ARG A 55 -9.37 -4.14 9.87
CA ARG A 55 -9.28 -4.30 8.41
C ARG A 55 -10.64 -4.37 7.71
N LEU A 56 -11.61 -5.03 8.32
CA LEU A 56 -12.99 -5.07 7.77
C LEU A 56 -13.62 -3.68 7.78
N ILE A 57 -13.42 -2.90 8.85
CA ILE A 57 -13.89 -1.52 8.93
C ILE A 57 -13.22 -0.65 7.85
N ASP A 58 -11.91 -0.77 7.67
CA ASP A 58 -11.14 -0.09 6.63
C ASP A 58 -11.68 -0.42 5.23
N MET A 59 -11.85 -1.70 4.91
CA MET A 59 -12.41 -2.15 3.63
C MET A 59 -13.81 -1.57 3.35
N ILE A 60 -14.65 -1.45 4.38
CA ILE A 60 -15.98 -0.85 4.25
C ILE A 60 -15.86 0.67 4.06
N ALA A 61 -14.89 1.31 4.72
CA ALA A 61 -14.67 2.75 4.62
C ALA A 61 -14.08 3.19 3.27
N ASP A 62 -13.28 2.36 2.60
CA ASP A 62 -12.58 2.67 1.35
C ASP A 62 -13.47 3.30 0.25
N PRO A 63 -14.66 2.76 -0.09
CA PRO A 63 -15.53 3.36 -1.08
C PRO A 63 -16.04 4.74 -0.68
N PHE A 64 -16.28 4.96 0.62
CA PHE A 64 -16.72 6.25 1.15
C PHE A 64 -15.59 7.27 1.13
N ILE A 65 -14.35 6.83 1.46
CA ILE A 65 -13.13 7.64 1.36
C ILE A 65 -12.89 8.05 -0.09
N GLY A 66 -13.03 7.12 -1.04
CA GLY A 66 -12.92 7.41 -2.47
C GLY A 66 -13.91 8.49 -2.90
N ARG A 67 -15.18 8.35 -2.54
CA ARG A 67 -16.20 9.36 -2.81
C ARG A 67 -15.88 10.70 -2.15
N PHE A 68 -15.47 10.69 -0.89
CA PHE A 68 -15.05 11.92 -0.18
C PHE A 68 -13.93 12.63 -0.95
N CYS A 69 -12.91 11.90 -1.37
CA CYS A 69 -11.79 12.45 -2.16
C CYS A 69 -12.20 12.97 -3.55
N ASP A 70 -13.28 12.44 -4.13
CA ASP A 70 -13.81 12.93 -5.41
C ASP A 70 -14.64 14.21 -5.26
N ILE A 71 -15.33 14.38 -4.13
CA ILE A 71 -16.14 15.55 -3.82
C ILE A 71 -15.25 16.73 -3.39
N TYR A 72 -14.27 16.48 -2.53
CA TYR A 72 -13.35 17.50 -2.05
C TYR A 72 -12.28 17.80 -3.08
N SER A 73 -12.19 19.07 -3.44
CA SER A 73 -11.46 19.56 -4.62
C SER A 73 -9.95 19.36 -4.63
N SER A 74 -9.31 19.12 -3.48
CA SER A 74 -7.84 18.99 -3.42
C SER A 74 -7.39 17.66 -2.83
N LYS A 75 -7.00 16.73 -3.71
CA LYS A 75 -6.42 15.43 -3.31
C LYS A 75 -5.07 15.59 -2.59
N PHE A 76 -4.30 16.61 -2.95
CA PHE A 76 -3.05 16.95 -2.27
C PHE A 76 -3.29 17.38 -0.82
N ASN A 77 -4.33 18.17 -0.56
CA ASN A 77 -4.68 18.58 0.81
C ASN A 77 -5.14 17.40 1.64
N VAL A 78 -5.94 16.48 1.06
CA VAL A 78 -6.37 15.25 1.74
C VAL A 78 -5.16 14.42 2.12
N ILE A 79 -4.23 14.15 1.21
CA ILE A 79 -3.00 13.40 1.48
C ILE A 79 -2.20 14.07 2.61
N PHE A 80 -2.01 15.38 2.54
CA PHE A 80 -1.23 16.13 3.52
C PHE A 80 -1.82 16.03 4.93
N ILE A 81 -3.12 16.30 5.08
CA ILE A 81 -3.81 16.26 6.37
C ILE A 81 -3.86 14.83 6.91
N SER A 82 -4.21 13.86 6.06
CA SER A 82 -4.33 12.46 6.48
C SER A 82 -2.99 11.84 6.85
N SER A 83 -1.88 12.31 6.28
CA SER A 83 -0.54 11.89 6.67
C SER A 83 -0.22 12.26 8.12
N PHE A 84 -0.73 13.40 8.62
CA PHE A 84 -0.58 13.75 10.03
C PHE A 84 -1.34 12.79 10.94
N PHE A 85 -2.62 12.50 10.63
CA PHE A 85 -3.41 11.54 11.41
C PHE A 85 -2.82 10.14 11.36
N LEU A 86 -2.25 9.75 10.23
CA LEU A 86 -1.57 8.48 10.05
C LEU A 86 -0.35 8.36 10.97
N LEU A 87 0.52 9.36 11.00
CA LEU A 87 1.70 9.38 11.87
C LEU A 87 1.30 9.44 13.35
N PHE A 88 0.24 10.19 13.68
CA PHE A 88 -0.33 10.23 15.02
C PHE A 88 -0.85 8.86 15.45
N GLY A 89 -1.66 8.20 14.61
CA GLY A 89 -2.17 6.86 14.88
C GLY A 89 -1.06 5.84 15.08
N LEU A 90 -0.04 5.86 14.22
CA LEU A 90 1.14 5.01 14.31
C LEU A 90 1.94 5.22 15.61
N PHE A 91 2.15 6.46 15.97
CA PHE A 91 2.89 6.77 17.20
C PHE A 91 2.22 6.13 18.41
N PHE A 92 0.91 6.32 18.58
CA PHE A 92 0.19 5.74 19.72
C PHE A 92 -0.05 4.23 19.58
N LEU A 93 -0.03 3.69 18.38
CA LEU A 93 -0.11 2.24 18.16
C LEU A 93 1.18 1.53 18.63
N ILE A 94 2.33 2.13 18.39
CA ILE A 94 3.64 1.55 18.74
C ILE A 94 4.12 1.97 20.13
N LYS A 95 3.68 3.15 20.60
CA LYS A 95 3.95 3.67 21.96
C LYS A 95 2.64 3.79 22.75
N PRO A 96 2.00 2.67 23.11
CA PRO A 96 0.75 2.72 23.85
C PRO A 96 0.94 3.31 25.24
N ILE A 97 0.05 4.22 25.64
CA ILE A 97 -0.03 4.75 27.01
C ILE A 97 -0.76 3.74 27.90
N PHE A 98 -1.79 3.10 27.36
CA PHE A 98 -2.55 2.06 28.04
C PHE A 98 -2.36 0.70 27.37
N TYR A 99 -1.94 -0.28 28.13
CA TYR A 99 -1.74 -1.66 27.65
C TYR A 99 -3.07 -2.41 27.62
N SER A 100 -3.92 -2.09 26.66
CA SER A 100 -5.26 -2.68 26.57
C SER A 100 -5.64 -3.03 25.13
N SER A 101 -6.55 -4.00 25.00
CA SER A 101 -7.14 -4.40 23.73
C SER A 101 -7.95 -3.28 23.07
N ILE A 102 -8.59 -2.42 23.89
CA ILE A 102 -9.34 -1.25 23.41
C ILE A 102 -8.39 -0.22 22.74
N TRP A 103 -7.19 -0.03 23.31
CA TRP A 103 -6.16 0.82 22.72
C TRP A 103 -5.71 0.32 21.35
N LEU A 104 -5.39 -0.97 21.27
CA LEU A 104 -5.05 -1.59 19.99
C LEU A 104 -6.16 -1.42 18.96
N PHE A 105 -7.41 -1.68 19.35
CA PHE A 105 -8.57 -1.56 18.45
C PHE A 105 -8.73 -0.14 17.91
N PHE A 106 -8.76 0.86 18.79
CA PHE A 106 -8.97 2.25 18.40
C PHE A 106 -7.86 2.78 17.48
N PHE A 107 -6.59 2.58 17.88
CA PHE A 107 -5.47 3.09 17.11
C PHE A 107 -5.19 2.29 15.83
N SER A 108 -5.55 1.02 15.77
CA SER A 108 -5.52 0.27 14.51
C SER A 108 -6.51 0.80 13.50
N ILE A 109 -7.76 1.08 13.91
CA ILE A 109 -8.78 1.68 13.04
C ILE A 109 -8.33 3.06 12.56
N LEU A 110 -7.86 3.91 13.48
CA LEU A 110 -7.37 5.25 13.13
C LEU A 110 -6.23 5.18 12.10
N THR A 111 -5.28 4.28 12.32
CA THR A 111 -4.12 4.11 11.44
C THR A 111 -4.54 3.60 10.05
N TYR A 112 -5.39 2.57 9.98
CA TYR A 112 -5.83 1.99 8.71
C TYR A 112 -6.68 2.98 7.91
N ILE A 113 -7.67 3.61 8.52
CA ILE A 113 -8.49 4.63 7.86
C ILE A 113 -7.62 5.81 7.38
N SER A 114 -6.70 6.29 8.20
CA SER A 114 -5.79 7.37 7.79
C SER A 114 -4.87 6.95 6.64
N TYR A 115 -4.43 5.69 6.63
CA TYR A 115 -3.66 5.11 5.53
C TYR A 115 -4.46 5.09 4.21
N SER A 116 -5.72 4.67 4.26
CA SER A 116 -6.62 4.70 3.11
C SER A 116 -6.88 6.12 2.60
N PHE A 117 -7.00 7.12 3.50
CA PHE A 117 -7.08 8.54 3.14
C PHE A 117 -5.81 9.11 2.50
N VAL A 118 -4.65 8.48 2.69
CA VAL A 118 -3.42 8.81 1.96
C VAL A 118 -3.36 8.04 0.64
N LEU A 119 -3.61 6.74 0.67
CA LEU A 119 -3.39 5.84 -0.46
C LEU A 119 -4.40 6.07 -1.59
N ILE A 120 -5.70 6.16 -1.29
CA ILE A 120 -6.75 6.26 -2.32
C ILE A 120 -6.60 7.53 -3.17
N PRO A 121 -6.48 8.75 -2.60
CA PRO A 121 -6.25 9.93 -3.41
C PRO A 121 -4.88 9.91 -4.14
N TYR A 122 -3.85 9.33 -3.53
CA TYR A 122 -2.55 9.14 -4.19
C TYR A 122 -2.65 8.27 -5.44
N LEU A 123 -3.36 7.14 -5.36
CA LEU A 123 -3.61 6.29 -6.52
C LEU A 123 -4.44 7.00 -7.61
N SER A 124 -5.45 7.77 -7.21
CA SER A 124 -6.30 8.51 -8.15
C SER A 124 -5.57 9.65 -8.85
N LEU A 125 -4.58 10.27 -8.22
CA LEU A 125 -3.74 11.30 -8.83
C LEU A 125 -3.00 10.80 -10.08
N ASN A 126 -2.71 9.50 -10.18
CA ASN A 126 -2.10 8.92 -11.37
C ASN A 126 -2.90 9.22 -12.64
N SER A 127 -4.22 9.01 -12.59
CA SER A 127 -5.11 9.28 -13.73
C SER A 127 -5.34 10.78 -13.98
N ILE A 128 -5.28 11.60 -12.94
CA ILE A 128 -5.48 13.05 -13.03
C ILE A 128 -4.25 13.77 -13.61
N LEU A 129 -3.08 13.36 -13.16
CA LEU A 129 -1.81 13.94 -13.60
C LEU A 129 -1.40 13.44 -14.99
N SER A 130 -1.79 12.22 -15.36
CA SER A 130 -1.47 11.64 -16.66
C SER A 130 -2.23 12.34 -17.79
N LYS A 131 -1.53 12.74 -18.85
CA LYS A 131 -2.11 13.34 -20.04
C LYS A 131 -2.36 12.34 -21.16
N ASN A 132 -1.69 11.20 -21.10
CA ASN A 132 -1.79 10.10 -22.04
C ASN A 132 -1.46 8.76 -21.38
N GLU A 133 -1.69 7.66 -22.08
CA GLU A 133 -1.40 6.31 -21.54
C GLU A 133 0.08 6.08 -21.19
N LYS A 134 1.00 6.71 -21.93
CA LYS A 134 2.44 6.58 -21.65
C LYS A 134 2.81 7.25 -20.34
N ASP A 135 2.27 8.44 -20.06
CA ASP A 135 2.51 9.14 -18.79
C ASP A 135 1.89 8.38 -17.61
N ASN A 136 0.67 7.82 -17.80
CA ASN A 136 0.02 6.97 -16.80
C ASN A 136 0.90 5.76 -16.45
N THR A 137 1.44 5.08 -17.45
CA THR A 137 2.35 3.95 -17.25
C THR A 137 3.63 4.35 -16.52
N LYS A 138 4.22 5.51 -16.87
CA LYS A 138 5.44 6.01 -16.20
C LYS A 138 5.19 6.40 -14.74
N LEU A 139 4.07 7.04 -14.44
CA LEU A 139 3.68 7.39 -13.06
C LEU A 139 3.48 6.12 -12.23
N SER A 140 2.71 5.15 -12.74
CA SER A 140 2.52 3.86 -12.06
C SER A 140 3.86 3.16 -11.82
N PHE A 141 4.72 3.12 -12.82
CA PHE A 141 6.06 2.53 -12.73
C PHE A 141 6.90 3.20 -11.66
N SER A 142 6.98 4.53 -11.66
CA SER A 142 7.72 5.29 -10.67
C SER A 142 7.22 4.97 -9.26
N ARG A 143 5.90 4.98 -9.05
CA ARG A 143 5.30 4.64 -7.77
C ARG A 143 5.70 3.24 -7.29
N GLU A 144 5.53 2.22 -8.14
CA GLU A 144 5.82 0.83 -7.76
C GLU A 144 7.29 0.62 -7.42
N ILE A 145 8.22 1.21 -8.17
CA ILE A 145 9.66 1.15 -7.85
C ILE A 145 9.93 1.74 -6.47
N PHE A 146 9.39 2.93 -6.17
CA PHE A 146 9.64 3.56 -4.88
C PHE A 146 8.95 2.84 -3.73
N ILE A 147 7.79 2.20 -3.96
CA ILE A 147 7.15 1.29 -2.99
C ILE A 147 8.10 0.11 -2.69
N ILE A 148 8.62 -0.56 -3.71
CA ILE A 148 9.54 -1.71 -3.52
C ILE A 148 10.81 -1.27 -2.80
N ILE A 149 11.40 -0.13 -3.18
CA ILE A 149 12.57 0.43 -2.49
C ILE A 149 12.24 0.70 -1.01
N GLY A 150 11.08 1.29 -0.72
CA GLY A 150 10.63 1.55 0.64
C GLY A 150 10.47 0.27 1.46
N VAL A 151 9.86 -0.78 0.90
CA VAL A 151 9.75 -2.10 1.56
C VAL A 151 11.13 -2.68 1.84
N LEU A 152 12.05 -2.65 0.86
CA LEU A 152 13.41 -3.16 1.04
C LEU A 152 14.15 -2.43 2.16
N ILE A 153 14.08 -1.10 2.18
CA ILE A 153 14.72 -0.31 3.24
C ILE A 153 14.11 -0.67 4.60
N ALA A 154 12.78 -0.75 4.69
CA ALA A 154 12.09 -1.08 5.93
C ALA A 154 12.41 -2.49 6.45
N LEU A 155 12.60 -3.47 5.56
CA LEU A 155 12.99 -4.82 5.93
C LEU A 155 14.48 -4.92 6.32
N LEU A 156 15.35 -4.18 5.61
CA LEU A 156 16.80 -4.22 5.87
C LEU A 156 17.19 -3.50 7.16
N MET A 157 16.49 -2.42 7.52
CA MET A 157 16.84 -1.61 8.69
C MET A 157 16.96 -2.41 9.99
N PRO A 158 15.99 -3.25 10.42
CA PRO A 158 16.13 -4.04 11.65
C PRO A 158 17.33 -5.00 11.63
N TYR A 159 17.70 -5.50 10.46
CA TYR A 159 18.90 -6.35 10.30
C TYR A 159 20.21 -5.57 10.42
N ILE A 160 20.30 -4.42 9.73
CA ILE A 160 21.50 -3.57 9.75
C ILE A 160 21.76 -3.06 11.19
N PHE A 161 20.72 -2.72 11.93
CA PHE A 161 20.82 -2.24 13.31
C PHE A 161 20.83 -3.37 14.35
N LEU A 162 20.89 -4.64 13.93
CA LEU A 162 20.94 -5.84 14.79
C LEU A 162 19.80 -5.93 15.81
N VAL A 163 18.61 -5.45 15.46
CA VAL A 163 17.41 -5.48 16.32
C VAL A 163 16.31 -6.39 15.77
N SER A 164 16.56 -7.12 14.69
CA SER A 164 15.57 -7.95 13.99
C SER A 164 14.92 -9.03 14.83
N SER A 165 15.60 -9.50 15.88
CA SER A 165 15.09 -10.50 16.84
C SER A 165 14.12 -9.93 17.88
N ASP A 166 14.06 -8.60 18.03
CA ASP A 166 13.21 -7.93 19.02
C ASP A 166 12.12 -7.13 18.30
N SER A 167 10.87 -7.60 18.35
CA SER A 167 9.73 -6.99 17.68
C SER A 167 9.50 -5.55 18.14
N LYS A 168 9.72 -5.22 19.40
CA LYS A 168 9.56 -3.87 19.95
C LYS A 168 10.62 -2.93 19.39
N LYS A 169 11.90 -3.31 19.47
CA LYS A 169 12.99 -2.46 18.96
C LYS A 169 12.89 -2.25 17.46
N SER A 170 12.49 -3.30 16.72
CA SER A 170 12.26 -3.21 15.26
C SER A 170 11.15 -2.21 14.94
N LEU A 171 10.01 -2.26 15.64
CA LEU A 171 8.92 -1.31 15.45
C LEU A 171 9.30 0.10 15.85
N GLU A 172 10.02 0.29 16.95
CA GLU A 172 10.48 1.60 17.40
C GLU A 172 11.45 2.23 16.39
N LEU A 173 12.38 1.46 15.86
CA LEU A 173 13.31 1.90 14.81
C LEU A 173 12.54 2.37 13.57
N LEU A 174 11.59 1.56 13.10
CA LEU A 174 10.76 1.88 11.95
C LEU A 174 9.87 3.10 12.22
N LEU A 175 9.30 3.23 13.43
CA LEU A 175 8.52 4.39 13.83
C LEU A 175 9.33 5.67 13.75
N TYR A 176 10.50 5.72 14.38
CA TYR A 176 11.33 6.93 14.37
C TYR A 176 11.78 7.29 12.97
N THR A 177 12.10 6.29 12.16
CA THR A 177 12.47 6.50 10.76
C THR A 177 11.31 7.11 9.96
N ILE A 178 10.09 6.57 10.09
CA ILE A 178 8.94 7.07 9.34
C ILE A 178 8.49 8.46 9.84
N LEU A 179 8.61 8.75 11.13
CA LEU A 179 8.30 10.07 11.69
C LEU A 179 9.21 11.17 11.13
N ILE A 180 10.45 10.83 10.74
CA ILE A 180 11.39 11.77 10.12
C ILE A 180 11.18 11.82 8.60
N ILE A 181 11.12 10.67 7.95
CA ILE A 181 11.10 10.57 6.49
C ILE A 181 9.75 11.01 5.90
N SER A 182 8.64 10.58 6.49
CA SER A 182 7.31 10.83 5.93
C SER A 182 6.98 12.33 5.80
N PRO A 183 7.16 13.18 6.82
CA PRO A 183 6.89 14.62 6.67
C PRO A 183 7.72 15.25 5.54
N ILE A 184 8.98 14.87 5.40
CA ILE A 184 9.88 15.42 4.37
C ILE A 184 9.33 15.09 2.98
N PHE A 185 9.01 13.82 2.72
CA PHE A 185 8.50 13.39 1.41
C PHE A 185 7.10 13.93 1.12
N VAL A 186 6.22 13.99 2.12
CA VAL A 186 4.87 14.56 1.98
C VAL A 186 4.95 16.06 1.67
N LEU A 187 5.83 16.80 2.34
CA LEU A 187 6.04 18.24 2.07
C LEU A 187 6.61 18.46 0.66
N ILE A 188 7.63 17.70 0.26
CA ILE A 188 8.19 17.77 -1.09
C ILE A 188 7.11 17.48 -2.14
N PHE A 189 6.35 16.40 -1.96
CA PHE A 189 5.26 16.02 -2.83
C PHE A 189 4.21 17.13 -2.92
N TYR A 190 3.75 17.64 -1.80
CA TYR A 190 2.73 18.68 -1.73
C TYR A 190 3.17 19.97 -2.42
N PHE A 191 4.31 20.57 -2.01
CA PHE A 191 4.76 21.85 -2.55
C PHE A 191 5.21 21.79 -4.01
N LYS A 192 5.75 20.64 -4.46
CA LYS A 192 6.29 20.55 -5.82
C LYS A 192 5.25 20.09 -6.86
N LEU A 193 4.19 19.41 -6.46
CA LEU A 193 3.22 18.84 -7.41
C LEU A 193 1.82 19.45 -7.31
N LYS A 194 1.46 20.13 -6.22
CA LYS A 194 0.13 20.72 -6.04
C LYS A 194 -0.27 21.68 -7.18
N HIS A 195 0.67 22.37 -7.78
CA HIS A 195 0.40 23.27 -8.92
C HIS A 195 -0.11 22.54 -10.17
N LEU A 196 0.09 21.21 -10.25
CA LEU A 196 -0.42 20.38 -11.36
C LEU A 196 -1.88 19.94 -11.13
N GLU A 197 -2.46 20.24 -9.96
CA GLU A 197 -3.83 19.87 -9.64
C GLU A 197 -4.83 20.63 -10.53
N ILE A 198 -5.58 19.88 -11.32
CA ILE A 198 -6.68 20.42 -12.11
C ILE A 198 -7.91 20.44 -11.22
N LYS A 199 -8.44 21.64 -10.92
CA LYS A 199 -9.72 21.77 -10.21
C LYS A 199 -10.83 21.24 -11.13
N ASN A 200 -11.44 20.14 -10.77
CA ASN A 200 -12.67 19.68 -11.39
C ASN A 200 -13.84 20.52 -10.85
N GLU A 201 -14.30 21.50 -11.64
CA GLU A 201 -15.36 22.42 -11.23
C GLU A 201 -16.78 21.81 -11.24
N ASN A 202 -16.99 20.62 -11.81
CA ASN A 202 -18.33 20.04 -12.02
C ASN A 202 -18.42 18.59 -11.58
N ILE A 203 -18.38 18.33 -10.26
CA ILE A 203 -18.82 17.01 -9.76
C ILE A 203 -20.31 17.07 -9.54
N ILE A 204 -21.07 16.51 -10.49
CA ILE A 204 -22.51 16.28 -10.33
C ILE A 204 -22.69 15.31 -9.17
N HIS A 205 -23.35 15.78 -8.10
CA HIS A 205 -23.72 14.96 -6.94
C HIS A 205 -24.76 13.89 -7.35
N LYS A 206 -24.32 12.81 -7.98
CA LYS A 206 -25.16 11.63 -8.21
C LYS A 206 -25.10 10.72 -6.98
N ASP A 207 -26.24 10.12 -6.62
CA ASP A 207 -26.27 9.13 -5.55
C ASP A 207 -25.26 8.02 -5.78
N PHE A 208 -24.38 7.80 -4.79
CA PHE A 208 -23.29 6.84 -4.87
C PHE A 208 -23.77 5.43 -5.23
N PHE A 209 -24.76 4.93 -4.50
CA PHE A 209 -25.30 3.58 -4.74
C PHE A 209 -25.98 3.46 -6.11
N LEU A 210 -26.67 4.51 -6.55
CA LEU A 210 -27.29 4.54 -7.88
C LEU A 210 -26.21 4.58 -8.98
N SER A 211 -25.14 5.34 -8.77
CA SER A 211 -24.01 5.43 -9.69
C SER A 211 -23.28 4.08 -9.81
N LEU A 212 -23.04 3.39 -8.69
CA LEU A 212 -22.44 2.07 -8.64
C LEU A 212 -23.31 1.00 -9.33
N LYS A 213 -24.61 1.02 -9.06
CA LYS A 213 -25.60 0.14 -9.72
C LYS A 213 -25.63 0.37 -11.23
N ASN A 214 -25.67 1.63 -11.66
CA ASN A 214 -25.68 2.00 -13.08
C ASN A 214 -24.37 1.65 -13.77
N PHE A 215 -23.22 1.83 -13.11
CA PHE A 215 -21.91 1.43 -13.62
C PHE A 215 -21.87 -0.06 -13.93
N PHE A 216 -22.26 -0.92 -12.99
CA PHE A 216 -22.27 -2.37 -13.22
C PHE A 216 -23.37 -2.83 -14.18
N LYS A 217 -24.48 -2.07 -14.32
CA LYS A 217 -25.54 -2.37 -15.29
C LYS A 217 -25.10 -2.02 -16.71
N ASN A 218 -24.47 -0.87 -16.89
CA ASN A 218 -24.08 -0.36 -18.22
C ASN A 218 -22.80 -1.01 -18.76
N PHE A 219 -21.97 -1.55 -17.87
CA PHE A 219 -20.68 -2.15 -18.24
C PHE A 219 -20.56 -3.59 -17.70
N PRO A 220 -21.24 -4.58 -18.28
CA PRO A 220 -21.23 -5.96 -17.77
C PRO A 220 -19.84 -6.61 -17.77
N HIS A 221 -18.93 -6.19 -18.68
CA HIS A 221 -17.55 -6.66 -18.71
C HIS A 221 -16.76 -6.25 -17.46
N HIS A 222 -17.08 -5.11 -16.83
CA HIS A 222 -16.42 -4.67 -15.61
C HIS A 222 -16.69 -5.58 -14.41
N LYS A 223 -17.85 -6.25 -14.37
CA LYS A 223 -18.13 -7.28 -13.33
C LYS A 223 -17.15 -8.44 -13.42
N LYS A 224 -16.91 -8.95 -14.63
CA LYS A 224 -15.95 -10.05 -14.86
C LYS A 224 -14.54 -9.63 -14.47
N LEU A 225 -14.13 -8.42 -14.85
CA LEU A 225 -12.83 -7.87 -14.49
C LEU A 225 -12.69 -7.69 -12.97
N PHE A 226 -13.73 -7.19 -12.29
CA PHE A 226 -13.77 -7.04 -10.85
C PHE A 226 -13.62 -8.38 -10.13
N PHE A 227 -14.37 -9.40 -10.57
CA PHE A 227 -14.26 -10.75 -10.01
C PHE A 227 -12.88 -11.37 -10.25
N ALA A 228 -12.33 -11.22 -11.44
CA ALA A 228 -10.98 -11.70 -11.76
C ALA A 228 -9.92 -11.02 -10.88
N PHE A 229 -10.04 -9.71 -10.68
CA PHE A 229 -9.16 -8.95 -9.79
C PHE A 229 -9.28 -9.40 -8.33
N LEU A 230 -10.51 -9.61 -7.84
CA LEU A 230 -10.77 -10.09 -6.48
C LEU A 230 -10.17 -11.47 -6.26
N LEU A 231 -10.40 -12.43 -7.17
CA LEU A 231 -9.84 -13.78 -7.09
C LEU A 231 -8.30 -13.75 -7.14
N ASN A 232 -7.72 -12.92 -8.01
CA ASN A 232 -6.27 -12.78 -8.09
C ASN A 232 -5.67 -12.22 -6.78
N ASN A 233 -6.32 -11.21 -6.16
CA ASN A 233 -5.85 -10.68 -4.88
C ASN A 233 -5.98 -11.70 -3.74
N LEU A 234 -7.07 -12.46 -3.69
CA LEU A 234 -7.22 -13.57 -2.74
C LEU A 234 -6.13 -14.63 -2.93
N ALA A 235 -5.87 -15.03 -4.17
CA ALA A 235 -4.83 -16.00 -4.49
C ALA A 235 -3.42 -15.52 -4.08
N ASN A 236 -3.14 -14.22 -4.20
CA ASN A 236 -1.87 -13.63 -3.79
C ASN A 236 -1.76 -13.42 -2.27
N ALA A 237 -2.88 -13.18 -1.59
CA ALA A 237 -2.90 -13.01 -0.14
C ALA A 237 -2.50 -14.29 0.61
N LEU A 238 -2.88 -15.46 0.11
CA LEU A 238 -2.56 -16.76 0.75
C LEU A 238 -1.04 -17.00 0.87
N PRO A 239 -0.24 -16.97 -0.22
CA PRO A 239 1.21 -17.09 -0.11
C PRO A 239 1.85 -16.01 0.76
N ALA A 240 1.37 -14.78 0.68
CA ALA A 240 1.92 -13.66 1.47
C ALA A 240 1.73 -13.88 2.97
N THR A 241 0.56 -14.38 3.41
CA THR A 241 0.29 -14.66 4.83
C THR A 241 0.96 -15.94 5.31
N LEU A 242 1.01 -16.97 4.47
CA LEU A 242 1.57 -18.27 4.86
C LEU A 242 3.10 -18.32 4.75
N PHE A 243 3.73 -17.37 4.04
CA PHE A 243 5.17 -17.38 3.79
C PHE A 243 6.01 -17.47 5.07
N LEU A 244 5.68 -16.67 6.08
CA LEU A 244 6.41 -16.67 7.35
C LEU A 244 6.30 -18.02 8.07
N PHE A 245 5.10 -18.60 8.07
CA PHE A 245 4.86 -19.92 8.67
C PHE A 245 5.60 -21.01 7.89
N PHE A 246 5.63 -20.93 6.59
CA PHE A 246 6.37 -21.86 5.73
C PHE A 246 7.87 -21.81 6.03
N VAL A 247 8.46 -20.60 6.08
CA VAL A 247 9.89 -20.45 6.40
C VAL A 247 10.21 -20.95 7.80
N LYS A 248 9.34 -20.67 8.78
CA LYS A 248 9.54 -21.06 10.18
C LYS A 248 9.35 -22.55 10.39
N TYR A 249 8.23 -23.13 9.97
CA TYR A 249 7.83 -24.50 10.35
C TYR A 249 8.19 -25.55 9.30
N VAL A 250 8.34 -25.20 8.04
CA VAL A 250 8.68 -26.16 6.97
C VAL A 250 10.17 -26.12 6.65
N LEU A 251 10.73 -24.92 6.47
CA LEU A 251 12.15 -24.78 6.15
C LEU A 251 13.05 -24.77 7.39
N ASN A 252 12.51 -24.46 8.58
CA ASN A 252 13.26 -24.26 9.83
C ASN A 252 14.39 -23.21 9.67
N LEU A 253 14.15 -22.15 8.89
CA LEU A 253 15.12 -21.10 8.56
C LEU A 253 14.57 -19.71 8.95
N GLU A 254 13.98 -19.58 10.15
CA GLU A 254 13.37 -18.34 10.64
C GLU A 254 14.33 -17.15 10.55
N ASP A 255 15.60 -17.36 10.90
CA ASP A 255 16.64 -16.33 10.84
C ASP A 255 16.91 -15.79 9.42
N LYS A 256 16.57 -16.56 8.38
CA LYS A 256 16.78 -16.19 6.98
C LYS A 256 15.53 -15.63 6.30
N THR A 257 14.44 -15.45 7.02
CA THR A 257 13.17 -14.93 6.48
C THR A 257 13.37 -13.62 5.74
N GLY A 258 14.10 -12.68 6.36
CA GLY A 258 14.40 -11.39 5.74
C GLY A 258 15.21 -11.51 4.45
N LEU A 259 16.17 -12.44 4.40
CA LEU A 259 16.98 -12.68 3.19
C LEU A 259 16.08 -13.18 2.03
N PHE A 260 15.15 -14.09 2.28
CA PHE A 260 14.22 -14.57 1.25
C PHE A 260 13.33 -13.45 0.74
N LEU A 261 12.81 -12.59 1.64
CA LEU A 261 12.02 -11.44 1.25
C LEU A 261 12.82 -10.43 0.43
N ILE A 262 14.07 -10.17 0.79
CA ILE A 262 14.97 -9.30 0.03
C ILE A 262 15.17 -9.85 -1.38
N ILE A 263 15.47 -11.15 -1.52
CA ILE A 263 15.66 -11.80 -2.82
C ILE A 263 14.38 -11.68 -3.66
N TYR A 264 13.21 -11.92 -3.03
CA TYR A 264 11.91 -11.79 -3.69
C TYR A 264 11.68 -10.38 -4.24
N PHE A 265 11.85 -9.33 -3.42
CA PHE A 265 11.64 -7.95 -3.86
C PHE A 265 12.70 -7.47 -4.86
N LEU A 266 13.98 -7.89 -4.70
CA LEU A 266 15.03 -7.59 -5.69
C LEU A 266 14.73 -8.22 -7.04
N SER A 267 14.25 -9.48 -7.07
CA SER A 267 13.85 -10.13 -8.30
C SER A 267 12.73 -9.37 -9.01
N ALA A 268 11.78 -8.81 -8.25
CA ALA A 268 10.71 -7.98 -8.78
C ALA A 268 11.27 -6.71 -9.46
N ILE A 269 12.23 -6.00 -8.84
CA ILE A 269 12.85 -4.82 -9.43
C ILE A 269 13.59 -5.18 -10.74
N ILE A 270 14.35 -6.27 -10.74
CA ILE A 270 15.16 -6.69 -11.89
C ILE A 270 14.25 -7.09 -13.07
N THR A 271 13.14 -7.77 -12.79
CA THR A 271 12.23 -8.26 -13.84
C THR A 271 11.24 -7.20 -14.32
N PHE A 272 11.03 -6.12 -13.56
CA PHE A 272 10.04 -5.09 -13.87
C PHE A 272 10.22 -4.42 -15.25
N PRO A 273 11.45 -4.02 -15.69
CA PRO A 273 11.65 -3.46 -17.04
C PRO A 273 11.30 -4.42 -18.18
N PHE A 274 11.48 -5.73 -17.96
CA PHE A 274 11.08 -6.76 -18.90
C PHE A 274 9.55 -6.77 -19.08
N TRP A 275 8.79 -6.74 -17.97
CA TRP A 275 7.33 -6.72 -17.99
C TRP A 275 6.76 -5.47 -18.70
N ILE A 276 7.40 -4.31 -18.53
CA ILE A 276 7.01 -3.09 -19.27
C ILE A 276 7.21 -3.25 -20.77
N LYS A 277 8.38 -3.73 -21.19
CA LYS A 277 8.67 -3.95 -22.61
C LYS A 277 7.68 -4.95 -23.22
N LEU A 278 7.35 -6.00 -22.48
CA LEU A 278 6.39 -7.00 -22.90
C LEU A 278 4.98 -6.41 -23.03
N SER A 279 4.53 -5.66 -22.03
CA SER A 279 3.22 -4.98 -22.03
C SER A 279 3.03 -4.02 -23.19
N ASN A 280 4.11 -3.37 -23.62
CA ASN A 280 4.08 -2.49 -24.80
C ASN A 280 4.01 -3.27 -26.13
N LYS A 281 4.45 -4.54 -26.15
CA LYS A 281 4.42 -5.39 -27.36
C LYS A 281 3.11 -6.13 -27.55
N ILE A 282 2.55 -6.73 -26.50
CA ILE A 282 1.41 -7.67 -26.60
C ILE A 282 0.10 -7.17 -25.99
N SER A 283 0.05 -6.04 -25.39
CA SER A 283 -1.03 -5.42 -24.62
C SER A 283 -0.98 -5.68 -23.13
N LYS A 284 -1.59 -4.76 -22.36
CA LYS A 284 -1.65 -4.84 -20.88
C LYS A 284 -2.44 -6.05 -20.41
N SER A 285 -3.56 -6.37 -21.06
CA SER A 285 -4.42 -7.51 -20.69
C SER A 285 -3.71 -8.85 -20.92
N SER A 286 -3.05 -9.03 -22.07
CA SER A 286 -2.31 -10.25 -22.38
C SER A 286 -1.10 -10.44 -21.45
N THR A 287 -0.40 -9.36 -21.11
CA THR A 287 0.71 -9.39 -20.15
C THR A 287 0.23 -9.80 -18.77
N TRP A 288 -0.93 -9.30 -18.32
CA TRP A 288 -1.52 -9.67 -17.04
C TRP A 288 -1.91 -11.16 -16.99
N ILE A 289 -2.54 -11.68 -18.06
CA ILE A 289 -2.86 -13.11 -18.17
C ILE A 289 -1.58 -13.96 -18.10
N LEU A 290 -0.52 -13.57 -18.80
CA LEU A 290 0.76 -14.27 -18.76
C LEU A 290 1.38 -14.28 -17.37
N SER A 291 1.35 -13.16 -16.66
CA SER A 291 1.89 -13.07 -15.29
C SER A 291 1.14 -14.00 -14.32
N ILE A 292 -0.18 -14.11 -14.43
CA ILE A 292 -1.00 -15.02 -13.61
C ILE A 292 -0.70 -16.48 -13.98
N SER A 293 -0.61 -16.79 -15.27
CA SER A 293 -0.32 -18.18 -15.70
C SER A 293 1.06 -18.63 -15.24
N GLN A 294 2.06 -17.75 -15.26
CA GLN A 294 3.40 -18.05 -14.76
C GLN A 294 3.39 -18.30 -13.24
N SER A 295 2.66 -17.51 -12.46
CA SER A 295 2.53 -17.73 -11.02
C SER A 295 1.84 -19.08 -10.70
N SER A 296 0.97 -19.58 -11.56
CA SER A 296 0.29 -20.88 -11.40
C SER A 296 1.17 -22.07 -11.82
N MET A 297 2.15 -21.88 -12.70
CA MET A 297 3.07 -22.95 -13.13
C MET A 297 4.11 -23.33 -12.05
N TRP A 298 4.36 -22.47 -11.07
CA TRP A 298 5.25 -22.74 -9.93
C TRP A 298 4.56 -23.47 -8.78
N ARG A 299 3.35 -24.00 -8.97
CA ARG A 299 2.79 -24.98 -8.04
C ARG A 299 3.59 -26.27 -8.21
N ILE A 300 4.63 -26.42 -7.39
CA ILE A 300 5.32 -27.68 -7.20
C ILE A 300 4.24 -28.70 -6.79
N PRO A 301 4.08 -29.82 -7.52
CA PRO A 301 3.24 -30.90 -7.02
C PRO A 301 3.90 -31.39 -5.72
N ILE A 302 3.18 -31.25 -4.61
CA ILE A 302 3.49 -31.87 -3.32
C ILE A 302 3.10 -33.33 -3.42
#